data_bf8d23e8c233992c5582fbbe1b7e95ed
#
_entry.id   bf8d23e8c233992c5582fbbe1b7e95ed
#
_cell.length_a   1.000
_cell.length_b   1.000
_cell.length_c   1.000
_cell.angle_alpha   90.00
_cell.angle_beta   90.00
_cell.angle_gamma   90.00
#
_symmetry.space_group_name_H-M   'P 1'
#
loop_
_entity.id
_entity.type
_entity.pdbx_description
1 polymer ?
#
loop_
_entity_poly.entity_id
_entity_poly.type
_entity_poly.pdbx_seq_one_letter_code
_entity_poly.pdbx_strand_id
1 'polypeptide(L)'
;MLELERDQKVKEATDVLTVEDFDSVEFWVGNAYQAAYYYQHALGFEPVAWSSLKTGNRKYASYVMKQGGAKIILSAPYSPSSEMGAHQLMHGDGVKSIGLTVRDVDVAWQESLNRGAKGLTPPTEIQDEFGSLRYATISTYGDTIHKFI
;
A
#
# COMPACT_ATOMS: atom_id res chain seq x y z
N MET A 1 -31.66 -5.01 8.58
CA MET A 1 -30.79 -4.82 7.40
C MET A 1 -30.92 -3.42 6.78
N LEU A 2 -32.14 -2.88 6.61
CA LEU A 2 -32.40 -1.54 6.04
C LEU A 2 -32.00 -0.33 6.93
N GLU A 3 -31.96 -0.48 8.26
CA GLU A 3 -31.53 0.59 9.18
C GLU A 3 -30.01 0.82 9.20
N LEU A 4 -29.21 -0.22 9.02
CA LEU A 4 -27.75 -0.12 8.95
C LEU A 4 -27.27 0.66 7.70
N GLU A 5 -27.96 0.52 6.56
CA GLU A 5 -27.60 1.24 5.34
C GLU A 5 -27.95 2.75 5.40
N ARG A 6 -28.96 3.14 6.17
CA ARG A 6 -29.33 4.55 6.35
C ARG A 6 -28.35 5.30 7.25
N ASP A 7 -27.92 4.66 8.33
CA ASP A 7 -26.94 5.26 9.26
C ASP A 7 -25.55 5.38 8.65
N GLN A 8 -25.14 4.45 7.80
CA GLN A 8 -23.88 4.53 7.06
C GLN A 8 -23.87 5.71 6.08
N LYS A 9 -24.92 5.89 5.26
CA LYS A 9 -24.99 7.01 4.29
C LYS A 9 -24.99 8.39 4.94
N VAL A 10 -25.56 8.54 6.13
CA VAL A 10 -25.58 9.81 6.87
C VAL A 10 -24.20 10.11 7.49
N LYS A 11 -23.46 9.10 7.93
CA LYS A 11 -22.10 9.25 8.45
C LYS A 11 -21.08 9.61 7.36
N GLU A 12 -21.18 9.00 6.20
CA GLU A 12 -20.27 9.29 5.07
C GLU A 12 -20.33 10.75 4.60
N ALA A 13 -21.49 11.37 4.67
CA ALA A 13 -21.69 12.76 4.24
C ALA A 13 -21.07 13.82 5.17
N THR A 14 -20.75 13.44 6.41
CA THR A 14 -20.25 14.38 7.44
C THR A 14 -18.83 14.03 7.96
N ASP A 15 -18.28 12.87 7.58
CA ASP A 15 -16.95 12.47 8.01
C ASP A 15 -15.87 13.16 7.18
N VAL A 16 -14.95 13.85 7.85
CA VAL A 16 -13.81 14.52 7.22
C VAL A 16 -12.74 13.53 6.74
N LEU A 17 -12.68 12.33 7.38
CA LEU A 17 -11.84 11.24 6.92
C LEU A 17 -12.64 10.39 5.94
N THR A 18 -12.53 10.70 4.65
CA THR A 18 -13.23 9.97 3.60
C THR A 18 -12.25 9.04 2.89
N VAL A 19 -12.42 7.73 3.09
CA VAL A 19 -11.79 6.72 2.25
C VAL A 19 -12.69 6.53 1.03
N GLU A 20 -12.13 6.76 -0.16
CA GLU A 20 -12.88 6.69 -1.42
C GLU A 20 -12.78 5.31 -2.07
N ASP A 21 -11.60 4.67 -1.98
CA ASP A 21 -11.37 3.35 -2.59
C ASP A 21 -10.14 2.65 -1.98
N PHE A 22 -9.95 1.39 -2.33
CA PHE A 22 -8.68 0.70 -2.16
C PHE A 22 -7.74 1.09 -3.31
N ASP A 23 -6.56 1.65 -2.97
CA ASP A 23 -5.55 1.95 -3.98
C ASP A 23 -4.78 0.69 -4.39
N SER A 24 -4.20 0.01 -3.43
CA SER A 24 -3.35 -1.16 -3.70
C SER A 24 -3.16 -2.04 -2.47
N VAL A 25 -2.73 -3.28 -2.71
CA VAL A 25 -2.20 -4.16 -1.67
C VAL A 25 -0.74 -4.45 -1.98
N GLU A 26 0.16 -4.11 -1.05
CA GLU A 26 1.58 -4.39 -1.17
C GLU A 26 1.93 -5.65 -0.38
N PHE A 27 2.54 -6.60 -1.07
CA PHE A 27 3.12 -7.80 -0.51
C PHE A 27 4.64 -7.65 -0.42
N TRP A 28 5.21 -7.98 0.72
CA TRP A 28 6.62 -8.26 0.83
C TRP A 28 6.84 -9.75 0.64
N VAL A 29 7.65 -10.11 -0.35
CA VAL A 29 7.84 -11.50 -0.81
C VAL A 29 9.33 -11.84 -0.90
N GLY A 30 9.64 -13.13 -0.88
CA GLY A 30 11.03 -13.58 -1.02
C GLY A 30 11.60 -13.36 -2.43
N ASN A 31 10.74 -13.39 -3.46
CA ASN A 31 11.16 -13.14 -4.84
C ASN A 31 10.07 -12.41 -5.63
N ALA A 32 10.23 -11.10 -5.78
CA ALA A 32 9.25 -10.25 -6.46
C ALA A 32 9.06 -10.62 -7.94
N TYR A 33 10.12 -11.04 -8.64
CA TYR A 33 10.02 -11.44 -10.04
C TYR A 33 9.20 -12.73 -10.22
N GLN A 34 9.44 -13.75 -9.39
CA GLN A 34 8.66 -14.99 -9.43
C GLN A 34 7.19 -14.74 -9.06
N ALA A 35 6.94 -13.92 -8.05
CA ALA A 35 5.59 -13.54 -7.67
C ALA A 35 4.88 -12.81 -8.81
N ALA A 36 5.53 -11.81 -9.43
CA ALA A 36 4.98 -11.08 -10.57
C ALA A 36 4.69 -12.02 -11.75
N TYR A 37 5.60 -12.93 -12.05
CA TYR A 37 5.41 -13.94 -13.09
C TYR A 37 4.17 -14.82 -12.81
N TYR A 38 3.98 -15.25 -11.57
CA TYR A 38 2.80 -16.03 -11.18
C TYR A 38 1.51 -15.22 -11.39
N TYR A 39 1.43 -14.01 -10.87
CA TYR A 39 0.24 -13.17 -11.03
C TYR A 39 -0.06 -12.85 -12.49
N GLN A 40 0.96 -12.66 -13.31
CA GLN A 40 0.81 -12.43 -14.74
C GLN A 40 0.25 -13.65 -15.46
N HIS A 41 0.88 -14.82 -15.29
CA HIS A 41 0.58 -16.00 -16.10
C HIS A 41 -0.57 -16.86 -15.55
N ALA A 42 -0.75 -16.90 -14.23
CA ALA A 42 -1.80 -17.68 -13.60
C ALA A 42 -3.12 -16.89 -13.45
N LEU A 43 -3.04 -15.59 -13.22
CA LEU A 43 -4.21 -14.78 -12.91
C LEU A 43 -4.47 -13.65 -13.92
N GLY A 44 -3.59 -13.44 -14.92
CA GLY A 44 -3.79 -12.47 -15.99
C GLY A 44 -3.57 -11.01 -15.57
N PHE A 45 -2.78 -10.75 -14.51
CA PHE A 45 -2.36 -9.39 -14.18
C PHE A 45 -1.34 -8.89 -15.19
N GLU A 46 -1.35 -7.59 -15.45
CA GLU A 46 -0.38 -6.92 -16.31
C GLU A 46 0.65 -6.14 -15.46
N PRO A 47 1.96 -6.28 -15.74
CA PRO A 47 2.97 -5.44 -15.11
C PRO A 47 2.87 -4.02 -15.68
N VAL A 48 2.56 -3.04 -14.82
CA VAL A 48 2.40 -1.63 -15.23
C VAL A 48 3.58 -0.76 -14.82
N ALA A 49 4.34 -1.16 -13.81
CA ALA A 49 5.58 -0.51 -13.40
C ALA A 49 6.50 -1.50 -12.68
N TRP A 50 7.79 -1.20 -12.68
CA TRP A 50 8.77 -2.02 -11.96
C TRP A 50 10.01 -1.21 -11.58
N SER A 51 10.67 -1.65 -10.51
CA SER A 51 11.93 -1.10 -10.02
C SER A 51 12.86 -2.23 -9.62
N SER A 52 14.12 -2.17 -10.00
CA SER A 52 15.13 -3.20 -9.70
C SER A 52 16.55 -2.68 -9.87
N LEU A 53 17.54 -3.55 -9.75
CA LEU A 53 18.95 -3.22 -10.09
C LEU A 53 19.10 -2.63 -11.49
N LYS A 54 18.27 -3.05 -12.44
CA LYS A 54 18.30 -2.54 -13.82
C LYS A 54 17.81 -1.09 -13.94
N THR A 55 16.95 -0.65 -13.00
CA THR A 55 16.48 0.74 -12.90
C THR A 55 17.26 1.55 -11.84
N GLY A 56 18.36 0.99 -11.32
CA GLY A 56 19.20 1.66 -10.33
C GLY A 56 18.77 1.48 -8.87
N ASN A 57 17.66 0.79 -8.59
CA ASN A 57 17.26 0.49 -7.22
C ASN A 57 18.13 -0.64 -6.65
N ARG A 58 18.92 -0.32 -5.61
CA ARG A 58 19.83 -1.27 -4.97
C ARG A 58 19.33 -1.80 -3.63
N LYS A 59 18.12 -1.40 -3.22
CA LYS A 59 17.55 -1.79 -1.93
C LYS A 59 16.61 -2.98 -2.06
N TYR A 60 15.76 -2.97 -3.09
CA TYR A 60 14.74 -3.99 -3.33
C TYR A 60 14.32 -4.04 -4.81
N ALA A 61 13.73 -5.15 -5.22
CA ALA A 61 12.95 -5.23 -6.46
C ALA A 61 11.48 -5.02 -6.14
N SER A 62 10.75 -4.33 -7.02
CA SER A 62 9.32 -4.12 -6.89
C SER A 62 8.64 -4.18 -8.25
N TYR A 63 7.47 -4.80 -8.31
CA TYR A 63 6.62 -4.88 -9.50
C TYR A 63 5.20 -4.44 -9.12
N VAL A 64 4.66 -3.51 -9.89
CA VAL A 64 3.27 -3.09 -9.79
C VAL A 64 2.48 -3.84 -10.84
N MET A 65 1.53 -4.63 -10.39
CA MET A 65 0.69 -5.48 -11.23
C MET A 65 -0.76 -4.99 -11.17
N LYS A 66 -1.46 -4.98 -12.31
CA LYS A 66 -2.83 -4.48 -12.38
C LYS A 66 -3.72 -5.42 -13.20
N GLN A 67 -4.95 -5.59 -12.74
CA GLN A 67 -6.02 -6.25 -13.50
C GLN A 67 -7.35 -5.58 -13.15
N GLY A 68 -7.99 -4.93 -14.13
CA GLY A 68 -9.19 -4.13 -13.87
C GLY A 68 -8.94 -3.06 -12.79
N GLY A 69 -9.74 -3.06 -11.74
CA GLY A 69 -9.56 -2.20 -10.56
C GLY A 69 -8.55 -2.71 -9.54
N ALA A 70 -8.12 -3.97 -9.63
CA ALA A 70 -7.18 -4.54 -8.68
C ALA A 70 -5.74 -4.10 -9.00
N LYS A 71 -5.05 -3.55 -8.01
CA LYS A 71 -3.63 -3.17 -8.08
C LYS A 71 -2.89 -3.84 -6.92
N ILE A 72 -1.85 -4.60 -7.24
CA ILE A 72 -0.96 -5.21 -6.26
C ILE A 72 0.47 -4.77 -6.50
N ILE A 73 1.24 -4.67 -5.42
CA ILE A 73 2.66 -4.34 -5.45
C ILE A 73 3.39 -5.52 -4.82
N LEU A 74 4.40 -6.03 -5.51
CA LEU A 74 5.19 -7.18 -5.09
C LEU A 74 6.63 -6.72 -4.90
N SER A 75 7.08 -6.63 -3.65
CA SER A 75 8.41 -6.10 -3.31
C SER A 75 9.25 -7.16 -2.60
N ALA A 76 10.53 -7.29 -3.00
CA ALA A 76 11.48 -8.24 -2.41
C ALA A 76 12.82 -7.57 -2.10
N PRO A 77 13.39 -7.79 -0.91
CA PRO A 77 14.65 -7.18 -0.51
C PRO A 77 15.84 -7.79 -1.27
N TYR A 78 16.89 -6.98 -1.45
CA TYR A 78 18.19 -7.48 -1.89
C TYR A 78 19.12 -7.82 -0.71
N SER A 79 18.77 -7.39 0.50
CA SER A 79 19.54 -7.67 1.70
C SER A 79 18.66 -8.24 2.82
N PRO A 80 19.06 -9.35 3.44
CA PRO A 80 18.33 -9.91 4.59
C PRO A 80 18.41 -9.01 5.84
N SER A 81 19.37 -8.09 5.89
CA SER A 81 19.52 -7.13 7.01
C SER A 81 18.69 -5.86 6.84
N SER A 82 17.97 -5.70 5.73
CA SER A 82 17.02 -4.61 5.57
C SER A 82 15.75 -4.84 6.40
N GLU A 83 14.97 -3.79 6.67
CA GLU A 83 13.66 -3.92 7.33
C GLU A 83 12.77 -4.94 6.62
N MET A 84 12.70 -4.85 5.29
CA MET A 84 11.94 -5.79 4.47
C MET A 84 12.47 -7.23 4.59
N GLY A 85 13.81 -7.41 4.62
CA GLY A 85 14.43 -8.72 4.81
C GLY A 85 14.14 -9.30 6.20
N ALA A 86 14.23 -8.49 7.25
CA ALA A 86 13.91 -8.90 8.61
C ALA A 86 12.42 -9.28 8.74
N HIS A 87 11.53 -8.49 8.15
CA HIS A 87 10.09 -8.80 8.12
C HIS A 87 9.82 -10.12 7.40
N GLN A 88 10.43 -10.31 6.22
CA GLN A 88 10.23 -11.52 5.43
C GLN A 88 10.79 -12.79 6.13
N LEU A 89 11.89 -12.65 6.87
CA LEU A 89 12.43 -13.73 7.68
C LEU A 89 11.49 -14.13 8.83
N MET A 90 10.78 -13.16 9.41
CA MET A 90 9.88 -13.40 10.54
C MET A 90 8.50 -13.93 10.09
N HIS A 91 7.95 -13.41 8.98
CA HIS A 91 6.57 -13.64 8.57
C HIS A 91 6.43 -14.46 7.28
N GLY A 92 7.51 -14.62 6.50
CA GLY A 92 7.44 -15.15 5.15
C GLY A 92 6.82 -14.14 4.19
N ASP A 93 6.26 -14.64 3.09
CA ASP A 93 5.55 -13.81 2.10
C ASP A 93 4.19 -13.39 2.68
N GLY A 94 3.90 -12.09 2.66
CA GLY A 94 2.66 -11.58 3.25
C GLY A 94 2.36 -10.13 2.89
N VAL A 95 1.16 -9.68 3.28
CA VAL A 95 0.72 -8.30 3.09
C VAL A 95 1.44 -7.40 4.06
N LYS A 96 2.15 -6.41 3.54
CA LYS A 96 2.79 -5.35 4.33
C LYS A 96 1.94 -4.10 4.42
N SER A 97 1.31 -3.70 3.31
CA SER A 97 0.59 -2.44 3.24
C SER A 97 -0.71 -2.58 2.48
N ILE A 98 -1.75 -1.90 2.97
CA ILE A 98 -3.00 -1.67 2.25
C ILE A 98 -3.08 -0.18 1.96
N GLY A 99 -3.05 0.17 0.67
CA GLY A 99 -3.23 1.53 0.18
C GLY A 99 -4.71 1.89 0.13
N LEU A 100 -5.05 3.04 0.67
CA LEU A 100 -6.38 3.60 0.69
C LEU A 100 -6.37 4.96 -0.01
N THR A 101 -7.18 5.10 -1.05
CA THR A 101 -7.40 6.38 -1.71
C THR A 101 -8.24 7.25 -0.80
N VAL A 102 -7.74 8.44 -0.49
CA VAL A 102 -8.42 9.43 0.33
C VAL A 102 -8.51 10.75 -0.41
N ARG A 103 -9.51 11.57 -0.05
CA ARG A 103 -9.67 12.89 -0.67
C ARG A 103 -8.53 13.85 -0.38
N ASP A 104 -7.98 13.78 0.84
CA ASP A 104 -6.88 14.62 1.31
C ASP A 104 -6.04 13.84 2.33
N VAL A 105 -4.77 13.62 1.99
CA VAL A 105 -3.84 12.80 2.78
C VAL A 105 -3.52 13.46 4.13
N ASP A 106 -3.39 14.79 4.17
CA ASP A 106 -3.08 15.53 5.39
C ASP A 106 -4.24 15.46 6.38
N VAL A 107 -5.45 15.68 5.88
CA VAL A 107 -6.69 15.60 6.67
C VAL A 107 -6.91 14.18 7.16
N ALA A 108 -6.79 13.18 6.28
CA ALA A 108 -6.97 11.77 6.64
C ALA A 108 -5.99 11.33 7.72
N TRP A 109 -4.71 11.71 7.58
CA TRP A 109 -3.68 11.37 8.56
C TRP A 109 -3.94 12.04 9.91
N GLN A 110 -4.18 13.37 9.93
CA GLN A 110 -4.44 14.11 11.16
C GLN A 110 -5.68 13.59 11.88
N GLU A 111 -6.76 13.35 11.14
CA GLU A 111 -7.99 12.83 11.73
C GLU A 111 -7.83 11.41 12.28
N SER A 112 -7.05 10.57 11.60
CA SER A 112 -6.71 9.25 12.12
C SER A 112 -5.99 9.33 13.47
N LEU A 113 -5.03 10.26 13.62
CA LEU A 113 -4.34 10.49 14.90
C LEU A 113 -5.30 11.00 15.97
N ASN A 114 -6.20 11.92 15.64
CA ASN A 114 -7.21 12.43 16.55
C ASN A 114 -8.11 11.32 17.10
N ARG A 115 -8.36 10.29 16.27
CA ARG A 115 -9.14 9.08 16.64
C ARG A 115 -8.29 7.98 17.31
N GLY A 116 -7.02 8.24 17.58
CA GLY A 116 -6.15 7.34 18.33
C GLY A 116 -5.29 6.39 17.48
N ALA A 117 -5.22 6.58 16.16
CA ALA A 117 -4.30 5.82 15.33
C ALA A 117 -2.84 6.19 15.64
N LYS A 118 -1.94 5.22 15.50
CA LYS A 118 -0.51 5.43 15.64
C LYS A 118 0.10 5.79 14.27
N GLY A 119 0.53 7.06 14.11
CA GLY A 119 1.24 7.51 12.91
C GLY A 119 2.61 6.86 12.78
N LEU A 120 3.00 6.53 11.55
CA LEU A 120 4.32 6.00 11.20
C LEU A 120 5.07 6.98 10.30
N THR A 121 4.49 7.34 9.15
CA THR A 121 5.06 8.32 8.24
C THR A 121 4.07 9.48 8.13
N PRO A 122 4.46 10.71 8.52
CA PRO A 122 3.61 11.87 8.32
C PRO A 122 3.42 12.14 6.83
N PRO A 123 2.44 12.99 6.44
CA PRO A 123 2.23 13.37 5.06
C PRO A 123 3.54 13.78 4.38
N THR A 124 3.93 13.00 3.39
CA THR A 124 5.21 13.11 2.69
C THR A 124 4.95 13.07 1.20
N GLU A 125 5.66 13.91 0.46
CA GLU A 125 5.62 13.91 -1.00
C GLU A 125 6.92 13.32 -1.53
N ILE A 126 6.79 12.36 -2.44
CA ILE A 126 7.89 11.83 -3.23
C ILE A 126 7.66 12.22 -4.69
N GLN A 127 8.73 12.60 -5.37
CA GLN A 127 8.68 13.03 -6.77
C GLN A 127 9.78 12.33 -7.56
N ASP A 128 9.44 11.90 -8.77
CA ASP A 128 10.37 11.36 -9.75
C ASP A 128 10.04 11.91 -11.16
N GLU A 129 10.68 11.37 -12.19
CA GLU A 129 10.45 11.75 -13.59
C GLU A 129 9.05 11.38 -14.11
N PHE A 130 8.31 10.53 -13.42
CA PHE A 130 6.97 10.07 -13.80
C PHE A 130 5.85 10.81 -13.06
N GLY A 131 6.16 11.58 -12.02
CA GLY A 131 5.18 12.36 -11.28
C GLY A 131 5.50 12.54 -9.80
N SER A 132 4.49 12.97 -9.06
CA SER A 132 4.56 13.08 -7.60
C SER A 132 3.50 12.22 -6.93
N LEU A 133 3.84 11.70 -5.75
CA LEU A 133 2.94 10.94 -4.90
C LEU A 133 2.98 11.53 -3.48
N ARG A 134 1.83 12.03 -3.00
CA ARG A 134 1.66 12.40 -1.61
C ARG A 134 1.06 11.22 -0.85
N TYR A 135 1.68 10.83 0.26
CA TYR A 135 1.19 9.73 1.07
C TYR A 135 1.48 9.93 2.55
N ALA A 136 0.76 9.21 3.40
CA ALA A 136 1.03 9.07 4.82
C ALA A 136 0.73 7.64 5.27
N THR A 137 1.31 7.20 6.39
CA THR A 137 1.09 5.84 6.88
C THR A 137 0.76 5.78 8.36
N ILE A 138 -0.14 4.88 8.71
CA ILE A 138 -0.49 4.55 10.09
C ILE A 138 -0.28 3.06 10.36
N SER A 139 0.03 2.73 11.61
CA SER A 139 0.06 1.35 12.09
C SER A 139 -1.36 0.81 12.18
N THR A 140 -1.49 -0.49 11.85
CA THR A 140 -2.74 -1.22 12.06
C THR A 140 -2.52 -2.38 13.04
N TYR A 141 -2.83 -3.60 12.68
CA TYR A 141 -2.57 -4.79 13.49
C TYR A 141 -1.27 -5.48 13.03
N GLY A 142 -0.54 -6.03 13.99
CA GLY A 142 0.78 -6.65 13.72
C GLY A 142 1.74 -5.65 13.08
N ASP A 143 2.43 -6.09 12.02
CA ASP A 143 3.38 -5.28 11.27
C ASP A 143 2.81 -4.76 9.93
N THR A 144 1.50 -4.93 9.70
CA THR A 144 0.80 -4.37 8.55
C THR A 144 0.53 -2.88 8.77
N ILE A 145 0.52 -2.11 7.71
CA ILE A 145 0.26 -0.67 7.74
C ILE A 145 -0.88 -0.28 6.78
N HIS A 146 -1.55 0.82 7.06
CA HIS A 146 -2.37 1.52 6.08
C HIS A 146 -1.60 2.70 5.51
N LYS A 147 -1.69 2.88 4.19
CA LYS A 147 -1.10 3.99 3.45
C LYS A 147 -2.23 4.82 2.85
N PHE A 148 -2.37 6.06 3.28
CA PHE A 148 -3.24 7.04 2.65
C PHE A 148 -2.56 7.61 1.40
N ILE A 149 -3.29 7.65 0.29
CA ILE A 149 -2.85 8.10 -1.03
C ILE A 149 -3.92 9.01 -1.64
#